data_8633e8b355db4613a984947646446135
#
_entry.id   8633e8b355db4613a984947646446135
#
_cell.length_a   1.000
_cell.length_b   1.000
_cell.length_c   1.000
_cell.angle_alpha   90.00
_cell.angle_beta   90.00
_cell.angle_gamma   90.00
#
_symmetry.space_group_name_H-M   'P 1'
#
loop_
_entity.id
_entity.type
_entity.pdbx_description
1 polymer ?
#
loop_
_entity_poly.entity_id
_entity_poly.type
_entity_poly.pdbx_seq_one_letter_code
_entity_poly.pdbx_strand_id
1 'polypeptide(L)'
;MPTITRKIELTLCTEGLSDEQRKEQWGLLYHINDNLYKAANNISSKLYLDDHVASMVRMKHAEYLSLLKELAKAEKQKTPDPKAIAELNILMANAKNEMSDQERAICKYATEMSTQSLSYKFATEIETDIFAQILDCLKQGVYATFNSDAKDVKRGERAIRNYKKGMPIPFPWNKTLKIEAADSEFYLRWYNGIRFLLTFGKDRSNNRLIVKRCLKMDEDYEGDYKLCNSSIQIVKREGKTKLFLLLVVNIPQEHVELNKNIVVGVDLGLNVPAYVATNITPERKAIGDREHFLNTRMTFQRRFKSLQRLKGTAGGKGRAKKLEPLERLREAEHNWVHTQNHLFSREVVNFAVQTHAATIHIEDLSGFGKDNDGNAEEKKEFVLRNWSYYELQNMIAFKAAKYGIKVEKIRPAYTSKTCSWCGHQGFREGVTFICENPECKQFGEKVHADYNAARNIANSKDIIKKNE
;
A
#
# COMPACT_ATOMS: atom_id res chain seq x y z
N MET A 1 5.55 5.49 14.04
CA MET A 1 4.10 5.56 14.31
C MET A 1 3.35 5.04 13.11
N PRO A 2 2.40 4.13 13.26
CA PRO A 2 1.58 3.67 12.15
C PRO A 2 0.65 4.78 11.65
N THR A 3 0.45 4.83 10.33
CA THR A 3 -0.38 5.84 9.67
C THR A 3 -1.68 5.20 9.21
N ILE A 4 -2.82 5.75 9.55
CA ILE A 4 -4.14 5.29 9.12
C ILE A 4 -4.80 6.32 8.21
N THR A 5 -5.61 5.85 7.26
CA THR A 5 -6.48 6.72 6.45
C THR A 5 -7.93 6.44 6.81
N ARG A 6 -8.69 7.49 7.09
CA ARG A 6 -10.12 7.43 7.40
C ARG A 6 -10.92 8.17 6.35
N LYS A 7 -11.96 7.52 5.84
CA LYS A 7 -12.87 8.10 4.86
C LYS A 7 -14.10 8.62 5.57
N ILE A 8 -14.28 9.95 5.57
CA ILE A 8 -15.37 10.67 6.24
C ILE A 8 -16.17 11.42 5.17
N GLU A 9 -17.48 11.30 5.16
CA GLU A 9 -18.32 12.03 4.21
C GLU A 9 -18.32 13.53 4.56
N LEU A 10 -18.21 14.36 3.53
CA LEU A 10 -18.22 15.82 3.64
C LEU A 10 -19.49 16.39 3.03
N THR A 11 -20.15 17.29 3.75
CA THR A 11 -21.26 18.09 3.22
C THR A 11 -20.80 19.54 3.11
N LEU A 12 -20.88 20.12 1.92
CA LEU A 12 -20.55 21.54 1.71
C LEU A 12 -21.53 22.42 2.48
N CYS A 13 -21.01 23.28 3.36
CA CYS A 13 -21.84 24.24 4.09
C CYS A 13 -22.25 25.36 3.14
N THR A 14 -23.54 25.48 2.87
CA THR A 14 -24.08 26.46 1.92
C THR A 14 -24.98 27.49 2.60
N GLU A 15 -25.11 27.44 3.92
CA GLU A 15 -25.91 28.40 4.70
C GLU A 15 -25.37 29.82 4.57
N GLY A 16 -26.22 30.77 4.23
CA GLY A 16 -25.86 32.17 4.03
C GLY A 16 -25.14 32.49 2.70
N LEU A 17 -24.94 31.50 1.82
CA LEU A 17 -24.32 31.70 0.53
C LEU A 17 -25.34 31.95 -0.58
N SER A 18 -25.04 32.89 -1.48
CA SER A 18 -25.82 33.09 -2.71
C SER A 18 -25.63 31.88 -3.66
N ASP A 19 -26.54 31.74 -4.63
CA ASP A 19 -26.41 30.67 -5.65
C ASP A 19 -25.16 30.83 -6.52
N GLU A 20 -24.69 32.05 -6.72
CA GLU A 20 -23.46 32.35 -7.44
C GLU A 20 -22.24 31.87 -6.64
N GLN A 21 -22.18 32.19 -5.35
CA GLN A 21 -21.10 31.72 -4.45
C GLN A 21 -21.05 30.20 -4.35
N ARG A 22 -22.21 29.54 -4.31
CA ARG A 22 -22.29 28.06 -4.33
C ARG A 22 -21.72 27.49 -5.63
N LYS A 23 -22.07 28.07 -6.77
CA LYS A 23 -21.56 27.65 -8.08
C LYS A 23 -20.05 27.87 -8.19
N GLU A 24 -19.53 28.98 -7.66
CA GLU A 24 -18.12 29.28 -7.62
C GLU A 24 -17.33 28.26 -6.79
N GLN A 25 -17.79 27.92 -5.58
CA GLN A 25 -17.16 26.91 -4.73
C GLN A 25 -17.11 25.54 -5.39
N TRP A 26 -18.21 25.10 -5.99
CA TRP A 26 -18.23 23.86 -6.76
C TRP A 26 -17.36 23.92 -8.01
N GLY A 27 -17.37 25.06 -8.68
CA GLY A 27 -16.51 25.34 -9.84
C GLY A 27 -15.03 25.17 -9.51
N LEU A 28 -14.58 25.71 -8.38
CA LEU A 28 -13.22 25.55 -7.88
C LEU A 28 -12.86 24.09 -7.67
N LEU A 29 -13.69 23.33 -6.95
CA LEU A 29 -13.45 21.91 -6.68
C LEU A 29 -13.35 21.09 -7.96
N TYR A 30 -14.23 21.31 -8.92
CA TYR A 30 -14.20 20.63 -10.21
C TYR A 30 -13.01 21.05 -11.06
N HIS A 31 -12.67 22.31 -11.07
CA HIS A 31 -11.51 22.83 -11.82
C HIS A 31 -10.21 22.17 -11.34
N ILE A 32 -10.00 22.12 -10.03
CA ILE A 32 -8.86 21.43 -9.44
C ILE A 32 -8.87 19.95 -9.81
N ASN A 33 -9.99 19.25 -9.58
CA ASN A 33 -10.11 17.82 -9.83
C ASN A 33 -9.85 17.45 -11.31
N ASP A 34 -10.31 18.29 -12.24
CA ASP A 34 -10.16 18.06 -13.67
C ASP A 34 -8.75 18.32 -14.21
N ASN A 35 -7.92 19.04 -13.47
CA ASN A 35 -6.55 19.35 -13.87
C ASN A 35 -5.49 18.59 -13.08
N LEU A 36 -5.82 18.08 -11.90
CA LEU A 36 -4.87 17.45 -11.00
C LEU A 36 -4.15 16.25 -11.63
N TYR A 37 -4.88 15.35 -12.31
CA TYR A 37 -4.28 14.18 -12.96
C TYR A 37 -3.35 14.56 -14.13
N LYS A 38 -3.63 15.68 -14.82
CA LYS A 38 -2.77 16.21 -15.88
C LYS A 38 -1.45 16.67 -15.29
N ALA A 39 -1.51 17.41 -14.17
CA ALA A 39 -0.34 17.84 -13.43
C ALA A 39 0.49 16.65 -12.93
N ALA A 40 -0.17 15.64 -12.34
CA ALA A 40 0.50 14.42 -11.88
C ALA A 40 1.22 13.67 -13.00
N ASN A 41 0.61 13.53 -14.18
CA ASN A 41 1.23 12.91 -15.33
C ASN A 41 2.40 13.75 -15.87
N ASN A 42 2.29 15.07 -15.90
CA ASN A 42 3.40 15.95 -16.30
C ASN A 42 4.60 15.82 -15.35
N ILE A 43 4.35 15.83 -14.03
CA ILE A 43 5.39 15.64 -13.02
C ILE A 43 6.05 14.26 -13.17
N SER A 44 5.24 13.21 -13.28
CA SER A 44 5.74 11.85 -13.45
C SER A 44 6.59 11.68 -14.69
N SER A 45 6.10 12.16 -15.84
CA SER A 45 6.82 12.08 -17.13
C SER A 45 8.15 12.83 -17.06
N LYS A 46 8.16 14.02 -16.45
CA LYS A 46 9.40 14.78 -16.29
C LYS A 46 10.41 14.05 -15.41
N LEU A 47 9.99 13.50 -14.27
CA LEU A 47 10.87 12.76 -13.37
C LEU A 47 11.53 11.57 -14.08
N TYR A 48 10.77 10.78 -14.84
CA TYR A 48 11.33 9.65 -15.60
C TYR A 48 12.24 10.09 -16.73
N LEU A 49 11.91 11.19 -17.42
CA LEU A 49 12.77 11.75 -18.47
C LEU A 49 14.09 12.24 -17.90
N ASP A 50 14.05 13.05 -16.85
CA ASP A 50 15.24 13.61 -16.19
C ASP A 50 16.14 12.47 -15.63
N ASP A 51 15.54 11.46 -15.02
CA ASP A 51 16.30 10.29 -14.53
C ASP A 51 16.92 9.47 -15.67
N HIS A 52 16.22 9.33 -16.80
CA HIS A 52 16.75 8.66 -17.98
C HIS A 52 17.95 9.43 -18.57
N VAL A 53 17.81 10.73 -18.77
CA VAL A 53 18.90 11.59 -19.28
C VAL A 53 20.10 11.58 -18.34
N ALA A 54 19.86 11.70 -17.02
CA ALA A 54 20.94 11.62 -16.04
C ALA A 54 21.64 10.24 -16.04
N SER A 55 20.88 9.17 -16.30
CA SER A 55 21.46 7.82 -16.44
C SER A 55 22.36 7.71 -17.66
N MET A 56 21.98 8.31 -18.79
CA MET A 56 22.83 8.34 -20.00
C MET A 56 24.12 9.10 -19.76
N VAL A 57 24.07 10.27 -19.09
CA VAL A 57 25.29 11.04 -18.73
C VAL A 57 26.20 10.22 -17.81
N ARG A 58 25.63 9.55 -16.79
CA ARG A 58 26.41 8.69 -15.88
C ARG A 58 27.04 7.50 -16.61
N MET A 59 26.36 6.92 -17.59
CA MET A 59 26.93 5.84 -18.41
C MET A 59 28.09 6.31 -19.29
N LYS A 60 28.04 7.53 -19.81
CA LYS A 60 29.16 8.15 -20.54
C LYS A 60 30.41 8.28 -19.63
N HIS A 61 30.21 8.55 -18.35
CA HIS A 61 31.24 8.64 -17.32
C HIS A 61 31.23 7.39 -16.44
N ALA A 62 31.70 6.27 -17.00
CA ALA A 62 31.60 4.94 -16.36
C ALA A 62 32.36 4.85 -15.03
N GLU A 63 33.48 5.57 -14.90
CA GLU A 63 34.28 5.64 -13.67
C GLU A 63 33.46 6.27 -12.53
N TYR A 64 32.80 7.39 -12.77
CA TYR A 64 31.91 8.00 -11.79
C TYR A 64 30.80 7.05 -11.34
N LEU A 65 30.23 6.25 -12.27
CA LEU A 65 29.20 5.27 -11.94
C LEU A 65 29.75 4.12 -11.07
N SER A 66 31.02 3.68 -11.31
CA SER A 66 31.67 2.66 -10.49
C SER A 66 31.90 3.16 -9.07
N LEU A 67 32.50 4.35 -8.94
CA LEU A 67 32.75 4.99 -7.65
C LEU A 67 31.47 5.21 -6.83
N LEU A 68 30.37 5.59 -7.48
CA LEU A 68 29.05 5.72 -6.84
C LEU A 68 28.57 4.38 -6.24
N LYS A 69 28.78 3.26 -6.95
CA LYS A 69 28.42 1.93 -6.46
C LYS A 69 29.32 1.47 -5.32
N GLU A 70 30.60 1.77 -5.39
CA GLU A 70 31.58 1.43 -4.35
C GLU A 70 31.32 2.23 -3.08
N LEU A 71 31.04 3.53 -3.18
CA LEU A 71 30.66 4.37 -2.06
C LEU A 71 29.40 3.85 -1.37
N ALA A 72 28.36 3.54 -2.15
CA ALA A 72 27.12 2.99 -1.61
C ALA A 72 27.30 1.61 -0.94
N LYS A 73 28.31 0.81 -1.37
CA LYS A 73 28.68 -0.45 -0.69
C LYS A 73 29.43 -0.19 0.60
N ALA A 74 30.36 0.77 0.60
CA ALA A 74 31.16 1.11 1.79
C ALA A 74 30.29 1.67 2.91
N GLU A 75 29.34 2.56 2.59
CA GLU A 75 28.38 3.12 3.54
C GLU A 75 27.43 2.08 4.16
N LYS A 76 27.14 1.00 3.43
CA LYS A 76 26.24 -0.07 3.88
C LYS A 76 26.91 -1.19 4.66
N GLN A 77 28.20 -1.13 4.90
CA GLN A 77 28.90 -2.11 5.73
C GLN A 77 28.45 -1.99 7.20
N LYS A 78 28.48 -3.12 7.92
CA LYS A 78 28.13 -3.13 9.36
C LYS A 78 29.02 -2.22 10.22
N THR A 79 30.27 -2.03 9.80
CA THR A 79 31.26 -1.11 10.37
C THR A 79 31.85 -0.32 9.22
N PRO A 80 31.26 0.85 8.85
CA PRO A 80 31.80 1.69 7.78
C PRO A 80 33.18 2.20 8.16
N ASP A 81 34.15 2.09 7.22
CA ASP A 81 35.48 2.68 7.40
C ASP A 81 35.46 4.15 6.95
N PRO A 82 35.61 5.14 7.87
CA PRO A 82 35.55 6.57 7.53
C PRO A 82 36.67 7.00 6.57
N LYS A 83 37.85 6.33 6.61
CA LYS A 83 38.97 6.66 5.75
C LYS A 83 38.71 6.21 4.30
N ALA A 84 38.23 4.98 4.12
CA ALA A 84 37.87 4.46 2.79
C ALA A 84 36.71 5.28 2.17
N ILE A 85 35.74 5.70 2.96
CA ILE A 85 34.64 6.58 2.49
C ILE A 85 35.17 7.96 2.07
N ALA A 86 36.12 8.53 2.83
CA ALA A 86 36.73 9.82 2.49
C ALA A 86 37.54 9.74 1.18
N GLU A 87 38.32 8.67 0.99
CA GLU A 87 39.07 8.42 -0.26
C GLU A 87 38.15 8.26 -1.47
N LEU A 88 37.08 7.48 -1.34
CA LEU A 88 36.07 7.34 -2.40
C LEU A 88 35.39 8.66 -2.75
N ASN A 89 35.12 9.50 -1.76
CA ASN A 89 34.54 10.82 -1.98
C ASN A 89 35.50 11.74 -2.76
N ILE A 90 36.81 11.69 -2.49
CA ILE A 90 37.83 12.45 -3.24
C ILE A 90 37.91 11.98 -4.69
N LEU A 91 37.98 10.65 -4.91
CA LEU A 91 37.99 10.09 -6.27
C LEU A 91 36.71 10.45 -7.04
N MET A 92 35.57 10.40 -6.36
CA MET A 92 34.29 10.77 -6.97
C MET A 92 34.21 12.25 -7.32
N ALA A 93 34.80 13.14 -6.49
CA ALA A 93 34.91 14.56 -6.79
C ALA A 93 35.77 14.82 -8.04
N ASN A 94 36.90 14.08 -8.16
CA ASN A 94 37.79 14.15 -9.33
C ASN A 94 37.07 13.67 -10.61
N ALA A 95 36.44 12.50 -10.59
CA ALA A 95 35.66 11.98 -11.71
C ALA A 95 34.50 12.91 -12.10
N LYS A 96 33.91 13.62 -11.13
CA LYS A 96 32.88 14.63 -11.37
C LYS A 96 33.41 15.88 -12.06
N ASN A 97 34.69 16.22 -11.85
CA ASN A 97 35.33 17.35 -12.51
C ASN A 97 35.58 17.09 -14.02
N GLU A 98 35.60 15.84 -14.47
CA GLU A 98 35.66 15.48 -15.89
C GLU A 98 34.35 15.74 -16.63
N MET A 99 33.23 15.89 -15.90
CA MET A 99 31.94 16.27 -16.48
C MET A 99 31.91 17.74 -16.82
N SER A 100 31.33 18.07 -17.96
CA SER A 100 30.99 19.47 -18.30
C SER A 100 29.99 20.06 -17.31
N ASP A 101 29.91 21.40 -17.23
CA ASP A 101 28.94 22.05 -16.37
C ASP A 101 27.50 21.68 -16.72
N GLN A 102 27.22 21.46 -18.01
CA GLN A 102 25.91 20.99 -18.47
C GLN A 102 25.60 19.57 -17.99
N GLU A 103 26.57 18.65 -18.07
CA GLU A 103 26.41 17.28 -17.60
C GLU A 103 26.21 17.23 -16.07
N ARG A 104 26.96 18.03 -15.32
CA ARG A 104 26.78 18.21 -13.88
C ARG A 104 25.39 18.74 -13.53
N ALA A 105 24.94 19.76 -14.27
CA ALA A 105 23.61 20.33 -14.12
C ALA A 105 22.52 19.29 -14.39
N ILE A 106 22.63 18.48 -15.46
CA ILE A 106 21.68 17.41 -15.78
C ILE A 106 21.59 16.42 -14.62
N CYS A 107 22.72 15.94 -14.08
CA CYS A 107 22.72 15.01 -12.95
C CYS A 107 22.09 15.60 -11.68
N LYS A 108 22.26 16.89 -11.44
CA LYS A 108 21.62 17.64 -10.34
C LYS A 108 20.14 17.85 -10.58
N TYR A 109 19.74 18.22 -11.80
CA TYR A 109 18.36 18.55 -12.17
C TYR A 109 17.42 17.35 -12.15
N ALA A 110 17.94 16.13 -12.32
CA ALA A 110 17.15 14.90 -12.23
C ALA A 110 16.47 14.69 -10.88
N THR A 111 16.88 15.45 -9.86
CA THR A 111 16.30 15.35 -8.50
C THR A 111 15.43 16.54 -8.11
N GLU A 112 15.45 17.63 -8.90
CA GLU A 112 14.75 18.88 -8.59
C GLU A 112 13.64 19.14 -9.62
N MET A 113 12.40 19.32 -9.14
CA MET A 113 11.28 19.70 -9.98
C MET A 113 10.57 20.95 -9.46
N SER A 114 10.49 21.99 -10.31
CA SER A 114 9.68 23.16 -10.02
C SER A 114 8.22 22.95 -10.44
N THR A 115 7.28 23.32 -9.57
CA THR A 115 5.84 23.32 -9.86
C THR A 115 5.33 24.68 -10.31
N GLN A 116 6.19 25.69 -10.38
CA GLN A 116 5.80 27.08 -10.68
C GLN A 116 5.11 27.21 -12.04
N SER A 117 5.67 26.61 -13.10
CA SER A 117 5.06 26.65 -14.44
C SER A 117 3.69 25.97 -14.49
N LEU A 118 3.49 24.93 -13.69
CA LEU A 118 2.21 24.25 -13.56
C LEU A 118 1.19 25.11 -12.80
N SER A 119 1.63 25.82 -11.74
CA SER A 119 0.79 26.75 -11.00
C SER A 119 0.26 27.84 -11.94
N TYR A 120 1.11 28.46 -12.74
CA TYR A 120 0.68 29.46 -13.74
C TYR A 120 -0.29 28.89 -14.77
N LYS A 121 -0.05 27.67 -15.25
CA LYS A 121 -0.91 27.03 -16.25
C LYS A 121 -2.32 26.77 -15.72
N PHE A 122 -2.48 26.49 -14.41
CA PHE A 122 -3.76 26.14 -13.81
C PHE A 122 -4.43 27.32 -13.09
N ALA A 123 -3.73 28.41 -12.84
CA ALA A 123 -4.20 29.57 -12.09
C ALA A 123 -4.86 30.62 -12.98
N THR A 124 -5.82 30.27 -13.81
CA THR A 124 -6.45 31.23 -14.72
C THR A 124 -7.50 32.13 -14.06
N GLU A 125 -8.10 31.71 -12.94
CA GLU A 125 -9.18 32.46 -12.27
C GLU A 125 -9.17 32.33 -10.73
N ILE A 126 -8.12 31.73 -10.16
CA ILE A 126 -8.05 31.38 -8.73
C ILE A 126 -6.67 31.76 -8.22
N GLU A 127 -6.61 32.16 -6.94
CA GLU A 127 -5.35 32.52 -6.27
C GLU A 127 -4.27 31.47 -6.51
N THR A 128 -3.15 31.89 -7.07
CA THR A 128 -2.01 31.05 -7.44
C THR A 128 -1.50 30.22 -6.27
N ASP A 129 -1.60 30.75 -5.05
CA ASP A 129 -1.15 30.11 -3.82
C ASP A 129 -1.90 28.80 -3.50
N ILE A 130 -3.18 28.73 -3.85
CA ILE A 130 -3.97 27.50 -3.65
C ILE A 130 -3.40 26.37 -4.50
N PHE A 131 -3.18 26.64 -5.78
CA PHE A 131 -2.61 25.66 -6.69
C PHE A 131 -1.18 25.31 -6.33
N ALA A 132 -0.37 26.27 -5.89
CA ALA A 132 0.99 26.03 -5.46
C ALA A 132 1.04 25.01 -4.31
N GLN A 133 0.24 25.21 -3.27
CA GLN A 133 0.18 24.28 -2.11
C GLN A 133 -0.33 22.90 -2.51
N ILE A 134 -1.37 22.80 -3.34
CA ILE A 134 -1.89 21.53 -3.84
C ILE A 134 -0.84 20.82 -4.71
N LEU A 135 -0.16 21.54 -5.60
CA LEU A 135 0.86 20.96 -6.47
C LEU A 135 2.10 20.51 -5.70
N ASP A 136 2.49 21.20 -4.62
CA ASP A 136 3.58 20.75 -3.76
C ASP A 136 3.23 19.44 -3.04
N CYS A 137 2.02 19.29 -2.52
CA CYS A 137 1.55 18.03 -1.96
C CYS A 137 1.48 16.93 -3.03
N LEU A 138 0.98 17.26 -4.23
CA LEU A 138 0.92 16.33 -5.35
C LEU A 138 2.32 15.89 -5.77
N LYS A 139 3.27 16.83 -5.91
CA LYS A 139 4.68 16.56 -6.22
C LYS A 139 5.28 15.54 -5.24
N GLN A 140 5.10 15.76 -3.93
CA GLN A 140 5.58 14.81 -2.89
C GLN A 140 5.02 13.41 -3.11
N GLY A 141 3.72 13.28 -3.38
CA GLY A 141 3.08 11.99 -3.63
C GLY A 141 3.55 11.30 -4.92
N VAL A 142 3.71 12.07 -6.01
CA VAL A 142 4.22 11.55 -7.28
C VAL A 142 5.69 11.16 -7.15
N TYR A 143 6.50 11.94 -6.44
CA TYR A 143 7.91 11.65 -6.18
C TYR A 143 8.10 10.38 -5.33
N ALA A 144 7.30 10.21 -4.28
CA ALA A 144 7.29 8.98 -3.47
C ALA A 144 6.94 7.75 -4.33
N THR A 145 5.97 7.89 -5.23
CA THR A 145 5.59 6.85 -6.19
C THR A 145 6.71 6.54 -7.18
N PHE A 146 7.35 7.59 -7.73
CA PHE A 146 8.50 7.45 -8.62
C PHE A 146 9.65 6.69 -7.93
N ASN A 147 10.04 7.06 -6.72
CA ASN A 147 11.09 6.39 -5.96
C ASN A 147 10.78 4.90 -5.70
N SER A 148 9.51 4.59 -5.45
CA SER A 148 9.07 3.19 -5.27
C SER A 148 9.13 2.37 -6.56
N ASP A 149 8.76 2.97 -7.68
CA ASP A 149 8.53 2.24 -8.94
C ASP A 149 9.72 2.32 -9.92
N ALA A 150 10.62 3.31 -9.78
CA ALA A 150 11.66 3.60 -10.77
C ALA A 150 12.57 2.40 -11.09
N LYS A 151 12.91 1.58 -10.09
CA LYS A 151 13.75 0.39 -10.27
C LYS A 151 13.06 -0.66 -11.14
N ASP A 152 11.78 -0.91 -10.91
CA ASP A 152 10.99 -1.89 -11.65
C ASP A 152 10.69 -1.38 -13.07
N VAL A 153 10.47 -0.07 -13.23
CA VAL A 153 10.30 0.57 -14.54
C VAL A 153 11.58 0.46 -15.37
N LYS A 154 12.76 0.70 -14.78
CA LYS A 154 14.06 0.54 -15.47
C LYS A 154 14.32 -0.90 -15.91
N ARG A 155 13.80 -1.89 -15.19
CA ARG A 155 13.91 -3.32 -15.55
C ARG A 155 12.86 -3.77 -16.58
N GLY A 156 11.91 -2.91 -16.94
CA GLY A 156 10.79 -3.28 -17.79
C GLY A 156 9.72 -4.15 -17.11
N GLU A 157 9.80 -4.32 -15.78
CA GLU A 157 8.86 -5.13 -14.99
C GLU A 157 7.56 -4.37 -14.71
N ARG A 158 7.58 -3.04 -14.83
CA ARG A 158 6.44 -2.16 -14.59
C ARG A 158 6.39 -1.02 -15.59
N ALA A 159 5.19 -0.64 -16.02
CA ALA A 159 4.96 0.57 -16.81
C ALA A 159 4.92 1.81 -15.91
N ILE A 160 5.28 2.98 -16.46
CA ILE A 160 5.11 4.28 -15.79
C ILE A 160 3.63 4.46 -15.44
N ARG A 161 3.36 4.92 -14.22
CA ARG A 161 1.98 5.15 -13.78
C ARG A 161 1.31 6.24 -14.58
N ASN A 162 0.11 5.93 -15.06
CA ASN A 162 -0.79 6.87 -15.69
C ASN A 162 -1.88 7.28 -14.69
N TYR A 163 -1.82 8.51 -14.21
CA TYR A 163 -2.81 9.08 -13.32
C TYR A 163 -4.09 9.41 -14.09
N LYS A 164 -5.24 9.07 -13.51
CA LYS A 164 -6.55 9.22 -14.15
C LYS A 164 -7.37 10.33 -13.50
N LYS A 165 -8.32 10.87 -14.24
CA LYS A 165 -9.32 11.83 -13.71
C LYS A 165 -10.03 11.25 -12.48
N GLY A 166 -10.30 12.10 -11.49
CA GLY A 166 -10.93 11.72 -10.23
C GLY A 166 -9.95 11.40 -9.09
N MET A 167 -8.69 11.81 -9.25
CA MET A 167 -7.73 11.76 -8.15
C MET A 167 -8.22 12.58 -6.95
N PRO A 168 -7.94 12.12 -5.70
CA PRO A 168 -8.18 12.94 -4.51
C PRO A 168 -7.34 14.23 -4.56
N ILE A 169 -7.93 15.34 -4.15
CA ILE A 169 -7.28 16.65 -4.08
C ILE A 169 -6.45 16.70 -2.79
N PRO A 170 -5.12 16.66 -2.82
CA PRO A 170 -4.29 16.68 -1.63
C PRO A 170 -4.18 18.08 -1.06
N PHE A 171 -4.06 18.17 0.26
CA PHE A 171 -3.81 19.43 0.95
C PHE A 171 -3.03 19.20 2.27
N PRO A 172 -2.20 20.18 2.69
CA PRO A 172 -1.53 20.14 3.99
C PRO A 172 -2.45 20.68 5.08
N TRP A 173 -2.17 20.35 6.33
CA TRP A 173 -2.79 21.01 7.48
C TRP A 173 -1.96 22.24 7.89
N ASN A 174 -2.62 23.37 8.12
CA ASN A 174 -2.01 24.60 8.57
C ASN A 174 -3.01 25.48 9.36
N LYS A 175 -2.71 26.73 9.61
CA LYS A 175 -3.59 27.65 10.35
C LYS A 175 -4.94 27.91 9.67
N THR A 176 -4.97 27.84 8.32
CA THR A 176 -6.17 28.09 7.52
C THR A 176 -6.90 26.81 7.15
N LEU A 177 -6.17 25.71 6.95
CA LEU A 177 -6.68 24.38 6.58
C LEU A 177 -6.70 23.50 7.83
N LYS A 178 -7.83 23.46 8.52
CA LYS A 178 -7.94 22.80 9.83
C LYS A 178 -9.35 22.25 10.04
N ILE A 179 -9.44 21.32 10.99
CA ILE A 179 -10.74 20.89 11.51
C ILE A 179 -11.09 21.79 12.71
N GLU A 180 -12.29 22.30 12.72
CA GLU A 180 -12.86 23.12 13.80
C GLU A 180 -14.06 22.38 14.40
N ALA A 181 -14.19 22.44 15.73
CA ALA A 181 -15.35 21.96 16.45
C ALA A 181 -16.26 23.14 16.79
N ALA A 182 -17.53 23.04 16.43
CA ALA A 182 -18.56 24.01 16.78
C ALA A 182 -19.90 23.28 16.94
N ASP A 183 -20.68 23.65 17.98
CA ASP A 183 -22.03 23.10 18.22
C ASP A 183 -22.12 21.57 18.23
N SER A 184 -21.10 20.91 18.85
CA SER A 184 -20.97 19.46 18.90
C SER A 184 -20.68 18.77 17.55
N GLU A 185 -20.50 19.53 16.49
CA GLU A 185 -20.16 19.04 15.15
C GLU A 185 -18.72 19.42 14.76
N PHE A 186 -18.21 18.80 13.72
CA PHE A 186 -16.88 19.04 13.21
C PHE A 186 -16.94 19.56 11.79
N TYR A 187 -16.16 20.60 11.51
CA TYR A 187 -16.10 21.26 10.23
C TYR A 187 -14.67 21.27 9.71
N LEU A 188 -14.49 20.93 8.45
CA LEU A 188 -13.23 21.19 7.73
C LEU A 188 -13.30 22.60 7.14
N ARG A 189 -12.43 23.49 7.61
CA ARG A 189 -12.16 24.77 6.96
C ARG A 189 -11.11 24.55 5.87
N TRP A 190 -11.45 25.01 4.66
CA TRP A 190 -10.64 24.81 3.46
C TRP A 190 -10.34 26.14 2.77
N TYR A 191 -9.68 26.11 1.61
CA TYR A 191 -9.31 27.30 0.85
C TYR A 191 -10.52 28.21 0.60
N ASN A 192 -10.26 29.52 0.45
CA ASN A 192 -11.27 30.57 0.18
C ASN A 192 -12.46 30.56 1.15
N GLY A 193 -12.22 30.18 2.40
CA GLY A 193 -13.27 30.14 3.41
C GLY A 193 -14.32 29.04 3.21
N ILE A 194 -14.10 28.14 2.26
CA ILE A 194 -14.99 26.98 2.05
C ILE A 194 -15.02 26.13 3.32
N ARG A 195 -16.21 25.79 3.79
CA ARG A 195 -16.42 24.93 4.96
C ARG A 195 -17.18 23.68 4.56
N PHE A 196 -16.78 22.56 5.16
CA PHE A 196 -17.48 21.29 4.99
C PHE A 196 -17.82 20.72 6.37
N LEU A 197 -19.06 20.29 6.55
CA LEU A 197 -19.48 19.52 7.71
C LEU A 197 -18.97 18.07 7.55
N LEU A 198 -18.35 17.52 8.60
CA LEU A 198 -17.94 16.13 8.67
C LEU A 198 -19.13 15.27 9.11
N THR A 199 -19.58 14.39 8.23
CA THR A 199 -20.70 13.48 8.48
C THR A 199 -20.21 12.08 8.75
N PHE A 200 -20.42 11.59 9.98
CA PHE A 200 -19.90 10.29 10.44
C PHE A 200 -20.86 9.12 10.21
N GLY A 201 -22.14 9.39 9.97
CA GLY A 201 -23.18 8.38 9.82
C GLY A 201 -23.27 7.48 11.06
N LYS A 202 -23.30 6.15 10.86
CA LYS A 202 -23.33 5.17 11.97
C LYS A 202 -22.00 4.97 12.69
N ASP A 203 -20.96 5.62 12.27
CA ASP A 203 -19.57 5.66 12.80
C ASP A 203 -19.02 4.34 13.36
N ARG A 204 -19.25 3.24 12.67
CA ARG A 204 -18.73 1.91 13.06
C ARG A 204 -17.20 1.84 13.18
N SER A 205 -16.50 2.82 12.61
CA SER A 205 -15.04 2.92 12.57
C SER A 205 -14.48 3.90 13.61
N ASN A 206 -15.30 4.43 14.49
CA ASN A 206 -14.93 5.41 15.52
C ASN A 206 -14.20 6.64 14.94
N ASN A 207 -14.61 7.11 13.77
CA ASN A 207 -13.98 8.25 13.10
C ASN A 207 -14.13 9.54 13.90
N ARG A 208 -15.30 9.74 14.57
CA ARG A 208 -15.56 10.88 15.44
C ARG A 208 -14.55 10.93 16.62
N LEU A 209 -14.29 9.77 17.22
CA LEU A 209 -13.30 9.65 18.30
C LEU A 209 -11.89 9.98 17.80
N ILE A 210 -11.51 9.49 16.62
CA ILE A 210 -10.20 9.78 16.02
C ILE A 210 -10.06 11.30 15.79
N VAL A 211 -11.08 11.96 15.26
CA VAL A 211 -11.07 13.42 15.07
C VAL A 211 -10.92 14.14 16.41
N LYS A 212 -11.67 13.73 17.45
CA LYS A 212 -11.52 14.29 18.81
C LYS A 212 -10.09 14.18 19.33
N ARG A 213 -9.46 13.01 19.17
CA ARG A 213 -8.06 12.78 19.56
C ARG A 213 -7.07 13.63 18.79
N CYS A 214 -7.29 13.80 17.46
CA CYS A 214 -6.46 14.71 16.66
C CYS A 214 -6.56 16.18 17.13
N LEU A 215 -7.70 16.57 17.66
CA LEU A 215 -7.95 17.93 18.18
C LEU A 215 -7.63 18.07 19.67
N LYS A 216 -7.16 17.01 20.34
CA LYS A 216 -6.89 16.96 21.78
C LYS A 216 -8.15 17.28 22.63
N MET A 217 -9.31 16.83 22.16
CA MET A 217 -10.62 16.99 22.82
C MET A 217 -11.06 15.71 23.55
N ASP A 218 -10.23 14.70 23.65
CA ASP A 218 -10.46 13.44 24.37
C ASP A 218 -9.60 13.50 25.64
N GLU A 219 -10.18 13.96 26.74
CA GLU A 219 -9.48 14.22 28.01
C GLU A 219 -8.97 12.93 28.66
N ASP A 220 -9.63 11.80 28.39
CA ASP A 220 -9.23 10.49 28.93
C ASP A 220 -8.08 9.83 28.16
N TYR A 221 -7.53 10.52 27.16
CA TYR A 221 -6.54 9.92 26.26
C TYR A 221 -5.27 10.76 26.09
N GLU A 222 -4.17 10.27 26.61
CA GLU A 222 -2.84 10.96 26.57
C GLU A 222 -2.03 10.71 25.27
N GLY A 223 -2.51 9.87 24.35
CA GLY A 223 -1.78 9.54 23.13
C GLY A 223 -1.76 10.68 22.09
N ASP A 224 -0.65 10.81 21.37
CA ASP A 224 -0.44 11.87 20.37
C ASP A 224 -0.89 11.43 18.97
N TYR A 225 -2.09 11.85 18.58
CA TYR A 225 -2.61 11.68 17.22
C TYR A 225 -2.18 12.86 16.36
N LYS A 226 -1.44 12.63 15.27
CA LYS A 226 -0.96 13.69 14.38
C LYS A 226 -1.64 13.65 13.03
N LEU A 227 -2.22 14.78 12.62
CA LEU A 227 -2.76 14.96 11.28
C LEU A 227 -1.60 14.98 10.25
N CYS A 228 -1.76 14.19 9.20
CA CYS A 228 -0.85 14.16 8.05
C CYS A 228 -1.56 14.72 6.82
N ASN A 229 -0.79 15.10 5.78
CA ASN A 229 -1.37 15.57 4.53
C ASN A 229 -2.55 14.69 4.11
N SER A 230 -3.69 15.31 3.97
CA SER A 230 -4.96 14.64 3.71
C SER A 230 -5.48 15.01 2.33
N SER A 231 -6.63 14.47 1.93
CA SER A 231 -7.17 14.81 0.61
C SER A 231 -8.70 14.79 0.59
N ILE A 232 -9.29 15.55 -0.35
CA ILE A 232 -10.72 15.51 -0.64
C ILE A 232 -10.95 14.69 -1.90
N GLN A 233 -11.80 13.67 -1.81
CA GLN A 233 -12.20 12.84 -2.94
C GLN A 233 -13.62 13.21 -3.40
N ILE A 234 -13.78 13.49 -4.70
CA ILE A 234 -15.08 13.70 -5.34
C ILE A 234 -15.50 12.39 -5.99
N VAL A 235 -16.66 11.87 -5.59
CA VAL A 235 -17.21 10.60 -6.11
C VAL A 235 -18.58 10.87 -6.73
N LYS A 236 -18.75 10.47 -8.00
CA LYS A 236 -20.05 10.46 -8.65
C LYS A 236 -20.67 9.08 -8.55
N ARG A 237 -21.78 8.97 -7.85
CA ARG A 237 -22.56 7.71 -7.73
C ARG A 237 -24.03 8.00 -8.04
N GLU A 238 -24.62 7.23 -8.95
CA GLU A 238 -26.05 7.27 -9.29
C GLU A 238 -26.57 8.69 -9.57
N GLY A 239 -25.79 9.47 -10.32
CA GLY A 239 -26.11 10.85 -10.66
C GLY A 239 -25.89 11.88 -9.54
N LYS A 240 -25.54 11.43 -8.32
CA LYS A 240 -25.24 12.33 -7.19
C LYS A 240 -23.73 12.47 -7.00
N THR A 241 -23.29 13.68 -6.69
CA THR A 241 -21.90 13.95 -6.29
C THR A 241 -21.79 13.86 -4.77
N LYS A 242 -20.84 13.06 -4.29
CA LYS A 242 -20.48 12.97 -2.87
C LYS A 242 -19.03 13.39 -2.69
N LEU A 243 -18.78 14.08 -1.60
CA LEU A 243 -17.44 14.49 -1.18
C LEU A 243 -17.01 13.65 0.01
N PHE A 244 -15.74 13.28 0.03
CA PHE A 244 -15.14 12.54 1.15
C PHE A 244 -13.80 13.15 1.54
N LEU A 245 -13.60 13.34 2.84
CA LEU A 245 -12.29 13.57 3.42
C LEU A 245 -11.58 12.21 3.55
N LEU A 246 -10.42 12.08 2.94
CA LEU A 246 -9.47 11.02 3.22
C LEU A 246 -8.51 11.57 4.28
N LEU A 247 -8.92 11.42 5.54
CA LEU A 247 -8.18 11.90 6.70
C LEU A 247 -7.02 10.95 6.98
N VAL A 248 -5.80 11.44 6.87
CA VAL A 248 -4.57 10.68 7.16
C VAL A 248 -4.05 11.08 8.53
N VAL A 249 -3.87 10.10 9.40
CA VAL A 249 -3.49 10.31 10.80
C VAL A 249 -2.39 9.35 11.20
N ASN A 250 -1.34 9.86 11.82
CA ASN A 250 -0.38 9.04 12.57
C ASN A 250 -0.98 8.75 13.94
N ILE A 251 -1.05 7.48 14.28
CA ILE A 251 -1.56 7.02 15.58
C ILE A 251 -0.42 6.49 16.44
N PRO A 252 -0.48 6.63 17.76
CA PRO A 252 0.47 5.99 18.66
C PRO A 252 0.34 4.47 18.58
N GLN A 253 1.40 3.77 18.91
CA GLN A 253 1.35 2.32 19.08
C GLN A 253 0.58 1.97 20.34
N GLU A 254 -0.25 0.94 20.28
CA GLU A 254 -0.89 0.38 21.46
C GLU A 254 0.13 -0.45 22.25
N HIS A 255 0.21 -0.18 23.56
CA HIS A 255 1.07 -0.95 24.43
C HIS A 255 0.50 -2.36 24.64
N VAL A 256 1.24 -3.35 24.15
CA VAL A 256 0.98 -4.78 24.36
C VAL A 256 2.27 -5.40 24.85
N GLU A 257 2.18 -6.27 25.84
CA GLU A 257 3.33 -7.06 26.27
C GLU A 257 3.69 -8.06 25.18
N LEU A 258 4.89 -7.91 24.60
CA LEU A 258 5.38 -8.75 23.52
C LEU A 258 6.61 -9.54 23.99
N ASN A 259 6.62 -10.83 23.71
CA ASN A 259 7.76 -11.72 23.98
C ASN A 259 8.59 -11.90 22.69
N LYS A 260 9.85 -11.44 22.73
CA LYS A 260 10.78 -11.50 21.59
C LYS A 260 11.08 -12.94 21.12
N ASN A 261 10.87 -13.93 21.98
CA ASN A 261 11.11 -15.34 21.64
C ASN A 261 9.92 -16.02 20.95
N ILE A 262 8.74 -15.40 21.00
CA ILE A 262 7.54 -15.92 20.35
C ILE A 262 7.42 -15.32 18.95
N VAL A 263 7.39 -16.21 17.96
CA VAL A 263 7.21 -15.86 16.55
C VAL A 263 5.98 -16.60 16.03
N VAL A 264 5.10 -15.89 15.36
CA VAL A 264 3.96 -16.46 14.65
C VAL A 264 4.32 -16.66 13.19
N GLY A 265 4.23 -17.87 12.68
CA GLY A 265 4.31 -18.17 11.26
C GLY A 265 2.95 -18.14 10.61
N VAL A 266 2.87 -17.59 9.42
CA VAL A 266 1.64 -17.48 8.62
C VAL A 266 1.84 -18.21 7.31
N ASP A 267 1.20 -19.36 7.18
CA ASP A 267 1.09 -20.07 5.90
C ASP A 267 -0.13 -19.52 5.14
N LEU A 268 0.11 -18.95 3.97
CA LEU A 268 -0.92 -18.42 3.08
C LEU A 268 -1.19 -19.47 2.00
N GLY A 269 -2.25 -20.22 2.16
CA GLY A 269 -2.47 -21.43 1.39
C GLY A 269 -3.75 -21.47 0.56
N LEU A 270 -3.85 -22.56 -0.21
CA LEU A 270 -5.02 -22.88 -1.01
C LEU A 270 -6.12 -23.58 -0.19
N ASN A 271 -5.76 -24.30 0.88
CA ASN A 271 -6.72 -25.03 1.72
C ASN A 271 -7.46 -24.11 2.67
N VAL A 272 -6.74 -23.22 3.32
CA VAL A 272 -7.31 -22.10 4.08
C VAL A 272 -6.58 -20.84 3.69
N PRO A 273 -7.26 -19.69 3.65
CA PRO A 273 -6.67 -18.40 3.28
C PRO A 273 -5.42 -18.06 4.09
N ALA A 274 -5.41 -18.38 5.38
CA ALA A 274 -4.23 -18.29 6.23
C ALA A 274 -4.29 -19.34 7.35
N TYR A 275 -3.18 -19.98 7.63
CA TYR A 275 -3.00 -20.83 8.80
C TYR A 275 -1.89 -20.23 9.66
N VAL A 276 -2.15 -20.05 10.96
CA VAL A 276 -1.19 -19.43 11.89
C VAL A 276 -0.81 -20.40 12.99
N ALA A 277 0.48 -20.41 13.34
CA ALA A 277 1.03 -21.18 14.45
C ALA A 277 2.21 -20.45 15.09
N THR A 278 2.46 -20.73 16.37
CA THR A 278 3.64 -20.24 17.07
C THR A 278 4.83 -21.20 16.92
N ASN A 279 6.04 -20.68 17.10
CA ASN A 279 7.27 -21.47 17.08
C ASN A 279 7.44 -22.34 18.34
N ILE A 280 7.02 -21.85 19.52
CA ILE A 280 7.34 -22.46 20.82
C ILE A 280 6.14 -23.24 21.35
N THR A 281 4.94 -22.68 21.28
CA THR A 281 3.73 -23.22 21.88
C THR A 281 2.87 -23.98 20.86
N PRO A 282 1.90 -24.81 21.29
CA PRO A 282 1.04 -25.54 20.38
C PRO A 282 -0.10 -24.72 19.80
N GLU A 283 -0.20 -23.44 20.16
CA GLU A 283 -1.27 -22.57 19.66
C GLU A 283 -1.22 -22.44 18.14
N ARG A 284 -2.39 -22.63 17.58
CA ARG A 284 -2.62 -22.62 16.14
C ARG A 284 -4.05 -22.23 15.81
N LYS A 285 -4.25 -21.66 14.64
CA LYS A 285 -5.57 -21.28 14.15
C LYS A 285 -5.65 -21.33 12.63
N ALA A 286 -6.69 -21.97 12.10
CA ALA A 286 -7.09 -21.82 10.71
C ALA A 286 -7.94 -20.55 10.57
N ILE A 287 -7.63 -19.70 9.58
CA ILE A 287 -8.28 -18.41 9.36
C ILE A 287 -8.95 -18.41 7.99
N GLY A 288 -10.26 -18.18 8.00
CA GLY A 288 -11.12 -18.20 6.83
C GLY A 288 -11.67 -19.56 6.48
N ASP A 289 -12.74 -19.56 5.68
CA ASP A 289 -13.40 -20.77 5.17
C ASP A 289 -13.12 -20.89 3.67
N ARG A 290 -12.44 -21.98 3.30
CA ARG A 290 -12.09 -22.29 1.92
C ARG A 290 -13.30 -22.41 1.01
N GLU A 291 -14.31 -23.18 1.44
CA GLU A 291 -15.45 -23.47 0.59
C GLU A 291 -16.27 -22.22 0.31
N HIS A 292 -16.57 -21.46 1.34
CA HIS A 292 -17.28 -20.19 1.19
C HIS A 292 -16.51 -19.24 0.28
N PHE A 293 -15.21 -19.14 0.48
CA PHE A 293 -14.36 -18.25 -0.32
C PHE A 293 -14.29 -18.68 -1.78
N LEU A 294 -14.01 -19.95 -2.04
CA LEU A 294 -13.91 -20.51 -3.39
C LEU A 294 -15.25 -20.40 -4.12
N ASN A 295 -16.36 -20.78 -3.48
CA ASN A 295 -17.70 -20.72 -4.08
C ASN A 295 -18.09 -19.29 -4.44
N THR A 296 -17.78 -18.31 -3.59
CA THR A 296 -18.07 -16.91 -3.87
C THR A 296 -17.26 -16.41 -5.07
N ARG A 297 -15.95 -16.68 -5.13
CA ARG A 297 -15.11 -16.28 -6.29
C ARG A 297 -15.53 -16.97 -7.58
N MET A 298 -15.85 -18.27 -7.52
CA MET A 298 -16.38 -18.98 -8.69
C MET A 298 -17.70 -18.37 -9.17
N THR A 299 -18.54 -17.91 -8.26
CA THR A 299 -19.80 -17.23 -8.61
C THR A 299 -19.52 -15.90 -9.32
N PHE A 300 -18.59 -15.08 -8.83
CA PHE A 300 -18.15 -13.87 -9.53
C PHE A 300 -17.62 -14.21 -10.93
N GLN A 301 -16.76 -15.20 -11.05
CA GLN A 301 -16.19 -15.61 -12.33
C GLN A 301 -17.26 -16.11 -13.34
N ARG A 302 -18.23 -16.91 -12.89
CA ARG A 302 -19.36 -17.38 -13.73
C ARG A 302 -20.20 -16.21 -14.23
N ARG A 303 -20.56 -15.28 -13.33
CA ARG A 303 -21.31 -14.06 -13.69
C ARG A 303 -20.53 -13.18 -14.65
N PHE A 304 -19.23 -13.03 -14.43
CA PHE A 304 -18.35 -12.27 -15.33
C PHE A 304 -18.32 -12.88 -16.74
N LYS A 305 -18.11 -14.19 -16.86
CA LYS A 305 -18.13 -14.90 -18.14
C LYS A 305 -19.48 -14.78 -18.85
N SER A 306 -20.59 -14.91 -18.13
CA SER A 306 -21.93 -14.74 -18.67
C SER A 306 -22.12 -13.32 -19.22
N LEU A 307 -21.82 -12.29 -18.45
CA LEU A 307 -21.90 -10.89 -18.89
C LEU A 307 -20.95 -10.59 -20.06
N GLN A 308 -19.77 -11.18 -20.09
CA GLN A 308 -18.80 -11.01 -21.16
C GLN A 308 -19.32 -11.62 -22.48
N ARG A 309 -19.95 -12.79 -22.43
CA ARG A 309 -20.59 -13.40 -23.61
C ARG A 309 -21.72 -12.54 -24.17
N LEU A 310 -22.54 -11.97 -23.30
CA LEU A 310 -23.67 -11.11 -23.69
C LEU A 310 -23.20 -9.75 -24.25
N LYS A 311 -22.05 -9.26 -23.82
CA LYS A 311 -21.54 -7.90 -24.08
C LYS A 311 -20.25 -7.86 -24.90
N GLY A 312 -19.65 -9.01 -25.18
CA GLY A 312 -18.32 -9.13 -25.81
C GLY A 312 -18.22 -8.53 -27.22
N THR A 313 -19.34 -8.41 -27.92
CA THR A 313 -19.44 -7.79 -29.25
C THR A 313 -19.85 -6.32 -29.20
N ALA A 314 -19.96 -5.72 -28.00
CA ALA A 314 -20.39 -4.34 -27.87
C ALA A 314 -19.32 -3.35 -28.35
N GLY A 315 -19.46 -2.91 -29.59
CA GLY A 315 -18.69 -1.82 -30.20
C GLY A 315 -19.49 -0.54 -30.36
N GLY A 316 -18.87 0.53 -30.91
CA GLY A 316 -19.52 1.77 -31.32
C GLY A 316 -19.95 2.72 -30.22
N LYS A 317 -20.81 3.66 -30.55
CA LYS A 317 -21.34 4.67 -29.62
C LYS A 317 -22.01 3.99 -28.40
N GLY A 318 -21.71 4.47 -27.19
CA GLY A 318 -22.29 3.93 -25.95
C GLY A 318 -21.60 2.68 -25.40
N ARG A 319 -20.44 2.27 -25.93
CA ARG A 319 -19.66 1.13 -25.43
C ARG A 319 -19.44 1.18 -23.91
N ALA A 320 -19.09 2.33 -23.35
CA ALA A 320 -18.87 2.51 -21.93
C ALA A 320 -20.11 2.13 -21.10
N LYS A 321 -21.30 2.61 -21.51
CA LYS A 321 -22.57 2.28 -20.85
C LYS A 321 -22.92 0.79 -20.98
N LYS A 322 -22.63 0.17 -22.11
CA LYS A 322 -22.86 -1.27 -22.33
C LYS A 322 -21.93 -2.14 -21.47
N LEU A 323 -20.70 -1.70 -21.21
CA LEU A 323 -19.72 -2.42 -20.39
C LEU A 323 -19.81 -2.12 -18.89
N GLU A 324 -20.56 -1.10 -18.49
CA GLU A 324 -20.76 -0.70 -17.08
C GLU A 324 -21.14 -1.88 -16.14
N PRO A 325 -22.01 -2.84 -16.51
CA PRO A 325 -22.32 -3.99 -15.66
C PRO A 325 -21.11 -4.89 -15.39
N LEU A 326 -20.17 -5.01 -16.34
CA LEU A 326 -18.92 -5.75 -16.14
C LEU A 326 -17.98 -5.03 -15.17
N GLU A 327 -17.88 -3.72 -15.28
CA GLU A 327 -17.07 -2.88 -14.37
C GLU A 327 -17.63 -2.93 -12.96
N ARG A 328 -18.96 -2.79 -12.80
CA ARG A 328 -19.62 -2.93 -11.49
C ARG A 328 -19.39 -4.31 -10.85
N LEU A 329 -19.39 -5.37 -11.64
CA LEU A 329 -19.14 -6.72 -11.13
C LEU A 329 -17.68 -6.89 -10.69
N ARG A 330 -16.71 -6.34 -11.43
CA ARG A 330 -15.29 -6.30 -11.06
C ARG A 330 -15.07 -5.54 -9.76
N GLU A 331 -15.70 -4.37 -9.62
CA GLU A 331 -15.64 -3.59 -8.39
C GLU A 331 -16.25 -4.35 -7.21
N ALA A 332 -17.37 -5.04 -7.41
CA ALA A 332 -18.00 -5.84 -6.37
C ALA A 332 -17.09 -7.01 -5.92
N GLU A 333 -16.45 -7.71 -6.85
CA GLU A 333 -15.47 -8.76 -6.53
C GLU A 333 -14.27 -8.18 -5.80
N HIS A 334 -13.67 -7.10 -6.30
CA HIS A 334 -12.55 -6.42 -5.67
C HIS A 334 -12.87 -5.99 -4.23
N ASN A 335 -14.02 -5.34 -4.03
CA ASN A 335 -14.46 -4.88 -2.72
C ASN A 335 -14.71 -6.05 -1.76
N TRP A 336 -15.22 -7.17 -2.26
CA TRP A 336 -15.42 -8.37 -1.45
C TRP A 336 -14.07 -8.97 -1.03
N VAL A 337 -13.13 -9.17 -1.96
CA VAL A 337 -11.76 -9.66 -1.67
C VAL A 337 -11.07 -8.74 -0.67
N HIS A 338 -11.13 -7.44 -0.87
CA HIS A 338 -10.58 -6.45 0.05
C HIS A 338 -11.17 -6.58 1.47
N THR A 339 -12.48 -6.78 1.57
CA THR A 339 -13.16 -7.01 2.86
C THR A 339 -12.66 -8.30 3.53
N GLN A 340 -12.51 -9.40 2.76
CA GLN A 340 -11.98 -10.66 3.29
C GLN A 340 -10.53 -10.48 3.78
N ASN A 341 -9.68 -9.81 3.01
CA ASN A 341 -8.31 -9.51 3.42
C ASN A 341 -8.26 -8.69 4.71
N HIS A 342 -9.19 -7.76 4.90
CA HIS A 342 -9.31 -7.03 6.16
C HIS A 342 -9.68 -7.92 7.35
N LEU A 343 -10.59 -8.89 7.16
CA LEU A 343 -10.97 -9.85 8.20
C LEU A 343 -9.79 -10.77 8.53
N PHE A 344 -9.21 -11.42 7.53
CA PHE A 344 -8.11 -12.37 7.74
C PHE A 344 -6.88 -11.71 8.36
N SER A 345 -6.45 -10.55 7.85
CA SER A 345 -5.33 -9.82 8.44
C SER A 345 -5.60 -9.37 9.88
N ARG A 346 -6.86 -9.08 10.24
CA ARG A 346 -7.25 -8.78 11.61
C ARG A 346 -7.10 -10.01 12.50
N GLU A 347 -7.56 -11.18 12.05
CA GLU A 347 -7.48 -12.42 12.81
C GLU A 347 -6.03 -12.88 13.01
N VAL A 348 -5.17 -12.74 11.98
CA VAL A 348 -3.73 -13.03 12.08
C VAL A 348 -3.09 -12.16 13.18
N VAL A 349 -3.33 -10.85 13.15
CA VAL A 349 -2.73 -9.93 14.13
C VAL A 349 -3.32 -10.14 15.52
N ASN A 350 -4.62 -10.40 15.65
CA ASN A 350 -5.24 -10.72 16.94
C ASN A 350 -4.62 -11.99 17.55
N PHE A 351 -4.37 -13.03 16.74
CA PHE A 351 -3.68 -14.23 17.21
C PHE A 351 -2.27 -13.90 17.71
N ALA A 352 -1.50 -13.09 16.98
CA ALA A 352 -0.17 -12.70 17.41
C ALA A 352 -0.18 -11.88 18.72
N VAL A 353 -1.17 -11.00 18.90
CA VAL A 353 -1.37 -10.24 20.16
C VAL A 353 -1.74 -11.19 21.30
N GLN A 354 -2.67 -12.11 21.09
CA GLN A 354 -3.11 -13.09 22.10
C GLN A 354 -1.99 -14.04 22.55
N THR A 355 -1.09 -14.40 21.64
CA THR A 355 0.07 -15.24 21.94
C THR A 355 1.30 -14.44 22.37
N HIS A 356 1.17 -13.12 22.56
CA HIS A 356 2.26 -12.21 22.93
C HIS A 356 3.46 -12.27 21.97
N ALA A 357 3.25 -12.58 20.69
CA ALA A 357 4.31 -12.69 19.71
C ALA A 357 4.87 -11.31 19.32
N ALA A 358 6.19 -11.14 19.38
CA ALA A 358 6.85 -9.93 18.94
C ALA A 358 7.10 -9.88 17.43
N THR A 359 7.04 -11.03 16.75
CA THR A 359 7.33 -11.13 15.31
C THR A 359 6.31 -12.04 14.61
N ILE A 360 5.94 -11.65 13.41
CA ILE A 360 5.16 -12.46 12.47
C ILE A 360 6.06 -12.75 11.26
N HIS A 361 6.25 -14.02 10.92
CA HIS A 361 6.91 -14.46 9.70
C HIS A 361 5.87 -14.82 8.64
N ILE A 362 6.07 -14.33 7.41
CA ILE A 362 5.19 -14.59 6.25
C ILE A 362 6.07 -14.98 5.06
N GLU A 363 5.67 -15.99 4.29
CA GLU A 363 6.37 -16.35 3.06
C GLU A 363 6.31 -15.24 2.01
N ASP A 364 7.42 -15.03 1.26
CA ASP A 364 7.41 -14.13 0.12
C ASP A 364 6.84 -14.83 -1.12
N LEU A 365 5.61 -14.54 -1.41
CA LEU A 365 4.88 -15.08 -2.56
C LEU A 365 4.96 -14.18 -3.81
N SER A 366 5.93 -13.29 -3.91
CA SER A 366 6.04 -12.31 -5.02
C SER A 366 6.23 -12.95 -6.42
N GLY A 367 6.68 -14.21 -6.48
CA GLY A 367 6.80 -15.01 -7.70
C GLY A 367 5.68 -16.02 -7.94
N PHE A 368 4.76 -16.18 -6.99
CA PHE A 368 3.76 -17.24 -7.04
C PHE A 368 2.67 -16.95 -8.08
N GLY A 369 2.43 -17.89 -8.99
CA GLY A 369 1.34 -17.79 -9.98
C GLY A 369 1.75 -17.26 -11.36
N LYS A 370 3.06 -17.08 -11.62
CA LYS A 370 3.54 -16.66 -12.94
C LYS A 370 3.78 -17.81 -13.94
N ASP A 371 3.80 -19.07 -13.46
CA ASP A 371 3.98 -20.23 -14.33
C ASP A 371 2.65 -20.71 -14.90
N ASN A 372 2.50 -20.52 -16.20
CA ASN A 372 1.34 -20.95 -16.99
C ASN A 372 1.64 -22.32 -17.61
N ASP A 373 1.30 -23.42 -16.92
CA ASP A 373 1.15 -24.71 -17.61
C ASP A 373 -0.13 -25.42 -17.14
N GLY A 374 -1.02 -25.66 -18.08
CA GLY A 374 -2.40 -25.88 -17.89
C GLY A 374 -2.93 -27.30 -17.86
N ASN A 375 -3.83 -27.66 -16.92
CA ASN A 375 -4.81 -28.76 -16.97
C ASN A 375 -6.08 -28.40 -16.18
N ALA A 376 -7.20 -29.10 -16.37
CA ALA A 376 -8.55 -28.68 -15.94
C ALA A 376 -8.83 -28.64 -14.42
N GLU A 377 -8.11 -29.39 -13.56
CA GLU A 377 -8.10 -29.19 -12.11
C GLU A 377 -7.53 -27.84 -11.69
N GLU A 378 -6.65 -27.30 -12.49
CA GLU A 378 -6.00 -26.01 -12.40
C GLU A 378 -6.95 -24.80 -12.47
N LYS A 379 -8.19 -24.95 -12.97
CA LYS A 379 -9.16 -23.82 -12.99
C LYS A 379 -9.62 -23.42 -11.59
N LYS A 380 -9.69 -24.36 -10.64
CA LYS A 380 -9.98 -24.07 -9.24
C LYS A 380 -8.74 -23.45 -8.56
N GLU A 381 -7.56 -23.98 -8.86
CA GLU A 381 -6.29 -23.44 -8.39
C GLU A 381 -6.00 -22.05 -8.98
N PHE A 382 -6.32 -21.79 -10.26
CA PHE A 382 -6.18 -20.46 -10.86
C PHE A 382 -6.95 -19.38 -10.11
N VAL A 383 -8.16 -19.66 -9.64
CA VAL A 383 -8.96 -18.72 -8.84
C VAL A 383 -8.29 -18.42 -7.49
N LEU A 384 -7.63 -19.41 -6.92
CA LEU A 384 -6.92 -19.29 -5.65
C LEU A 384 -5.52 -18.69 -5.85
N ARG A 385 -4.80 -19.04 -6.92
CA ARG A 385 -3.48 -18.48 -7.27
C ARG A 385 -3.55 -16.98 -7.58
N ASN A 386 -4.68 -16.47 -8.10
CA ASN A 386 -4.92 -15.05 -8.33
C ASN A 386 -5.46 -14.32 -7.11
N TRP A 387 -5.28 -14.87 -5.91
CA TRP A 387 -5.56 -14.13 -4.69
C TRP A 387 -4.60 -12.95 -4.55
N SER A 388 -5.11 -11.89 -3.94
CA SER A 388 -4.34 -10.70 -3.59
C SER A 388 -3.47 -10.95 -2.35
N TYR A 389 -2.56 -11.96 -2.40
CA TYR A 389 -1.64 -12.26 -1.30
C TYR A 389 -0.81 -11.05 -0.91
N TYR A 390 -0.36 -10.28 -1.90
CA TYR A 390 0.39 -9.05 -1.67
C TYR A 390 -0.40 -8.05 -0.83
N GLU A 391 -1.69 -7.87 -1.12
CA GLU A 391 -2.57 -6.98 -0.36
C GLU A 391 -2.77 -7.50 1.07
N LEU A 392 -3.01 -8.81 1.24
CA LEU A 392 -3.16 -9.44 2.56
C LEU A 392 -1.90 -9.27 3.40
N GLN A 393 -0.71 -9.53 2.84
CA GLN A 393 0.58 -9.34 3.53
C GLN A 393 0.77 -7.88 3.98
N ASN A 394 0.46 -6.92 3.11
CA ASN A 394 0.55 -5.49 3.45
C ASN A 394 -0.43 -5.11 4.56
N MET A 395 -1.65 -5.66 4.53
CA MET A 395 -2.65 -5.42 5.57
C MET A 395 -2.24 -6.01 6.92
N ILE A 396 -1.60 -7.19 6.92
CA ILE A 396 -1.05 -7.80 8.14
C ILE A 396 0.07 -6.90 8.70
N ALA A 397 1.03 -6.50 7.86
CA ALA A 397 2.14 -5.64 8.28
C ALA A 397 1.64 -4.29 8.83
N PHE A 398 0.66 -3.69 8.15
CA PHE A 398 0.06 -2.44 8.58
C PHE A 398 -0.64 -2.55 9.95
N LYS A 399 -1.42 -3.61 10.17
CA LYS A 399 -2.13 -3.82 11.43
C LYS A 399 -1.20 -4.24 12.57
N ALA A 400 -0.17 -5.06 12.28
CA ALA A 400 0.84 -5.48 13.23
C ALA A 400 1.65 -4.30 13.78
N ALA A 401 1.97 -3.31 12.92
CA ALA A 401 2.69 -2.10 13.31
C ALA A 401 1.97 -1.29 14.40
N LYS A 402 0.63 -1.38 14.47
CA LYS A 402 -0.17 -0.72 15.51
C LYS A 402 0.18 -1.23 16.91
N TYR A 403 0.55 -2.51 17.03
CA TYR A 403 0.90 -3.18 18.28
C TYR A 403 2.41 -3.31 18.48
N GLY A 404 3.23 -2.72 17.60
CA GLY A 404 4.68 -2.86 17.64
C GLY A 404 5.20 -4.24 17.21
N ILE A 405 4.35 -5.10 16.64
CA ILE A 405 4.73 -6.41 16.14
C ILE A 405 5.46 -6.27 14.82
N LYS A 406 6.65 -6.87 14.72
CA LYS A 406 7.47 -6.87 13.51
C LYS A 406 6.96 -7.90 12.51
N VAL A 407 6.90 -7.56 11.23
CA VAL A 407 6.56 -8.52 10.17
C VAL A 407 7.78 -8.72 9.28
N GLU A 408 8.21 -9.97 9.16
CA GLU A 408 9.37 -10.37 8.36
C GLU A 408 8.94 -11.33 7.25
N LYS A 409 9.48 -11.11 6.05
CA LYS A 409 9.29 -12.02 4.92
C LYS A 409 10.39 -13.06 4.91
N ILE A 410 10.01 -14.32 4.71
CA ILE A 410 10.93 -15.44 4.60
C ILE A 410 10.88 -16.07 3.21
N ARG A 411 11.92 -16.78 2.82
CA ARG A 411 11.92 -17.55 1.57
C ARG A 411 11.04 -18.80 1.70
N PRO A 412 10.17 -19.10 0.71
CA PRO A 412 9.20 -20.20 0.76
C PRO A 412 9.83 -21.60 0.52
N ALA A 413 11.16 -21.75 0.68
CA ALA A 413 11.82 -23.01 0.35
C ALA A 413 11.53 -24.10 1.37
N TYR A 414 10.92 -25.20 0.89
CA TYR A 414 10.70 -26.47 1.63
C TYR A 414 9.82 -26.41 2.89
N THR A 415 9.19 -25.30 3.20
CA THR A 415 8.34 -25.13 4.40
C THR A 415 7.22 -26.15 4.50
N SER A 416 6.66 -26.58 3.37
CA SER A 416 5.57 -27.56 3.29
C SER A 416 6.02 -29.03 3.29
N LYS A 417 7.31 -29.31 3.07
CA LYS A 417 7.85 -30.68 2.91
C LYS A 417 8.75 -31.13 4.05
N THR A 418 9.14 -30.24 4.95
CA THR A 418 10.00 -30.54 6.10
C THR A 418 9.18 -30.67 7.38
N CYS A 419 9.62 -31.55 8.27
CA CYS A 419 9.04 -31.69 9.60
C CYS A 419 9.42 -30.51 10.48
N SER A 420 8.44 -29.85 11.09
CA SER A 420 8.66 -28.67 11.95
C SER A 420 9.32 -28.99 13.30
N TRP A 421 9.50 -30.26 13.63
CA TRP A 421 10.16 -30.72 14.87
C TRP A 421 11.61 -31.13 14.64
N CYS A 422 11.90 -31.85 13.55
CA CYS A 422 13.25 -32.38 13.31
C CYS A 422 13.95 -31.80 12.07
N GLY A 423 13.26 -31.05 11.21
CA GLY A 423 13.82 -30.46 10.00
C GLY A 423 14.05 -31.44 8.84
N HIS A 424 13.81 -32.76 9.01
CA HIS A 424 13.93 -33.74 7.92
C HIS A 424 12.71 -33.66 6.98
N GLN A 425 12.91 -34.05 5.74
CA GLN A 425 11.82 -34.18 4.78
C GLN A 425 10.88 -35.30 5.24
N GLY A 426 9.60 -35.12 4.95
CA GLY A 426 8.56 -36.09 5.23
C GLY A 426 7.54 -36.17 4.09
N PHE A 427 6.58 -37.02 4.22
CA PHE A 427 5.52 -37.23 3.23
C PHE A 427 4.34 -36.29 3.46
N ARG A 428 3.89 -35.61 2.41
CA ARG A 428 2.70 -34.75 2.43
C ARG A 428 1.68 -35.25 1.41
N GLU A 429 0.46 -35.51 1.87
CA GLU A 429 -0.69 -35.82 1.03
C GLU A 429 -1.88 -34.97 1.43
N GLY A 430 -2.25 -34.04 0.53
CA GLY A 430 -3.35 -33.10 0.76
C GLY A 430 -3.14 -32.25 2.03
N VAL A 431 -4.02 -32.45 3.02
CA VAL A 431 -3.98 -31.75 4.32
C VAL A 431 -3.19 -32.48 5.39
N THR A 432 -2.61 -33.61 5.06
CA THR A 432 -1.88 -34.48 6.03
C THR A 432 -0.39 -34.44 5.75
N PHE A 433 0.40 -34.28 6.79
CA PHE A 433 1.85 -34.42 6.79
C PHE A 433 2.27 -35.54 7.73
N ILE A 434 3.23 -36.39 7.33
CA ILE A 434 3.77 -37.49 8.11
C ILE A 434 5.30 -37.34 8.12
N CYS A 435 5.90 -37.36 9.31
CA CYS A 435 7.35 -37.38 9.46
C CYS A 435 7.90 -38.79 9.24
N GLU A 436 8.88 -38.93 8.36
CA GLU A 436 9.51 -40.23 8.05
C GLU A 436 10.83 -40.46 8.79
N ASN A 437 11.28 -39.51 9.62
CA ASN A 437 12.48 -39.68 10.43
C ASN A 437 12.21 -40.48 11.69
N PRO A 438 12.77 -41.71 11.86
CA PRO A 438 12.53 -42.57 13.03
C PRO A 438 12.98 -41.94 14.36
N GLU A 439 13.92 -41.03 14.35
CA GLU A 439 14.43 -40.33 15.54
C GLU A 439 13.54 -39.16 15.98
N CYS A 440 12.52 -38.82 15.18
CA CYS A 440 11.64 -37.71 15.47
C CYS A 440 10.53 -38.15 16.43
N LYS A 441 10.21 -37.27 17.40
CA LYS A 441 9.06 -37.47 18.31
C LYS A 441 7.72 -37.59 17.60
N GLN A 442 7.64 -37.12 16.35
CA GLN A 442 6.45 -37.12 15.49
C GLN A 442 6.54 -38.19 14.38
N PHE A 443 7.44 -39.16 14.51
CA PHE A 443 7.60 -40.23 13.52
C PHE A 443 6.31 -40.99 13.31
N GLY A 444 5.87 -41.09 12.06
CA GLY A 444 4.66 -41.79 11.65
C GLY A 444 3.34 -41.14 12.03
N GLU A 445 3.34 -40.10 12.84
CA GLU A 445 2.10 -39.40 13.22
C GLU A 445 1.55 -38.51 12.10
N LYS A 446 0.21 -38.52 11.95
CA LYS A 446 -0.51 -37.67 11.01
C LYS A 446 -0.71 -36.29 11.62
N VAL A 447 -0.03 -35.30 11.07
CA VAL A 447 -0.12 -33.90 11.47
C VAL A 447 -0.80 -33.07 10.36
N HIS A 448 -1.54 -32.04 10.73
CA HIS A 448 -2.11 -31.12 9.73
C HIS A 448 -1.00 -30.42 8.95
N ALA A 449 -0.99 -30.55 7.62
CA ALA A 449 0.09 -30.06 6.77
C ALA A 449 0.30 -28.54 6.87
N ASP A 450 -0.79 -27.76 6.93
CA ASP A 450 -0.71 -26.29 7.01
C ASP A 450 -0.24 -25.86 8.43
N TYR A 451 -0.53 -26.63 9.48
CA TYR A 451 0.07 -26.42 10.82
C TYR A 451 1.57 -26.64 10.80
N ASN A 452 2.02 -27.76 10.19
CA ASN A 452 3.43 -28.06 10.05
C ASN A 452 4.15 -26.95 9.26
N ALA A 453 3.56 -26.48 8.15
CA ALA A 453 4.08 -25.39 7.33
C ALA A 453 4.16 -24.07 8.12
N ALA A 454 3.07 -23.65 8.77
CA ALA A 454 3.05 -22.42 9.57
C ALA A 454 4.11 -22.44 10.68
N ARG A 455 4.34 -23.61 11.32
CA ARG A 455 5.38 -23.75 12.34
C ARG A 455 6.79 -23.70 11.76
N ASN A 456 7.02 -24.26 10.56
CA ASN A 456 8.29 -24.12 9.84
C ASN A 456 8.57 -22.65 9.49
N ILE A 457 7.54 -21.94 9.03
CA ILE A 457 7.61 -20.52 8.77
C ILE A 457 7.99 -19.74 10.04
N ALA A 458 7.35 -20.05 11.19
CA ALA A 458 7.68 -19.41 12.46
C ALA A 458 9.15 -19.63 12.88
N ASN A 459 9.70 -20.83 12.64
CA ASN A 459 11.06 -21.22 12.99
C ASN A 459 12.11 -20.81 11.94
N SER A 460 11.70 -20.30 10.79
CA SER A 460 12.62 -19.97 9.70
C SER A 460 13.60 -18.86 10.10
N LYS A 461 14.90 -19.07 9.74
CA LYS A 461 15.95 -18.08 9.87
C LYS A 461 16.28 -17.37 8.54
N ASP A 462 15.63 -17.79 7.45
CA ASP A 462 15.89 -17.32 6.08
C ASP A 462 15.09 -16.04 5.78
N ILE A 463 15.40 -14.99 6.54
CA ILE A 463 14.71 -13.71 6.44
C ILE A 463 15.21 -12.96 5.20
N ILE A 464 14.27 -12.54 4.35
CA ILE A 464 14.55 -11.67 3.21
C ILE A 464 14.76 -10.25 3.75
N LYS A 465 16.03 -9.81 3.79
CA LYS A 465 16.33 -8.42 4.11
C LYS A 465 15.80 -7.55 2.97
N LYS A 466 14.90 -6.62 3.27
CA LYS A 466 14.63 -5.52 2.34
C LYS A 466 15.97 -4.84 2.09
N ASN A 467 16.45 -4.87 0.84
CA ASN A 467 17.50 -3.95 0.43
C ASN A 467 16.94 -2.55 0.62
N GLU A 468 17.42 -1.85 1.65
CA GLU A 468 17.16 -0.44 1.90
C GLU A 468 17.60 0.42 0.70
#